data_dfe0a13868344ca23dffdb910adfb38f
#
_entry.id   dfe0a13868344ca23dffdb910adfb38f
#
_cell.length_a   1.000
_cell.length_b   1.000
_cell.length_c   1.000
_cell.angle_alpha   90.00
_cell.angle_beta   90.00
_cell.angle_gamma   90.00
#
_symmetry.space_group_name_H-M   'P 1'
#
loop_
_entity.id
_entity.type
_entity.pdbx_description
1 polymer ?
#
loop_
_entity_poly.entity_id
_entity_poly.type
_entity_poly.pdbx_seq_one_letter_code
_entity_poly.pdbx_strand_id
1 'polypeptide(L)'
;MGSEMCIRDSSNSYLNIFYSNNPLEKWHEHELNPVKIDITSARGGGGVFKEGNSLIRPAQNCYPDYGTSIVFNKIETLSPSEFKESVIGSVMPPKNSQFKGIHTFSKNKDSYIVDLKTNEYFPLARVVTLLRARIKSNDEGVFLENSLFKRITIVFLILVFVFLIYLFGWQALSLFV
;
A
#
# COMPACT_ATOMS: atom_id res chain seq x y z
N MET A 1 -22.97 -6.31 11.68
CA MET A 1 -21.93 -7.25 11.27
C MET A 1 -20.75 -6.44 10.76
N GLY A 2 -19.61 -6.47 11.42
CA GLY A 2 -18.39 -5.79 11.00
C GLY A 2 -17.45 -6.78 10.34
N SER A 3 -16.88 -6.43 9.20
CA SER A 3 -15.78 -7.16 8.61
C SER A 3 -14.50 -6.38 8.88
N GLU A 4 -13.58 -6.96 9.59
CA GLU A 4 -12.23 -6.42 9.72
C GLU A 4 -11.29 -7.25 8.85
N MET A 5 -10.58 -6.56 7.98
CA MET A 5 -9.52 -7.20 7.22
C MET A 5 -8.23 -7.07 8.02
N CYS A 6 -7.86 -8.13 8.69
CA CYS A 6 -6.57 -8.21 9.33
C CYS A 6 -5.47 -8.29 8.27
N ILE A 7 -4.72 -7.21 8.10
CA ILE A 7 -3.53 -7.17 7.27
C ILE A 7 -2.42 -7.89 8.05
N ARG A 8 -2.28 -9.18 7.82
CA ARG A 8 -1.04 -9.90 8.13
C ARG A 8 -0.36 -10.32 6.85
N ASP A 9 0.95 -10.23 6.83
CA ASP A 9 1.87 -10.22 5.68
C ASP A 9 1.84 -11.39 4.69
N SER A 10 0.89 -12.29 4.73
CA SER A 10 0.76 -13.39 3.77
C SER A 10 -0.52 -13.38 2.94
N SER A 11 -1.33 -12.32 3.03
CA SER A 11 -2.73 -12.39 2.63
C SER A 11 -3.13 -11.55 1.42
N ASN A 12 -2.30 -11.48 0.39
CA ASN A 12 -2.79 -10.98 -0.90
C ASN A 12 -3.88 -11.89 -1.49
N SER A 13 -3.98 -13.14 -0.97
CA SER A 13 -4.81 -14.20 -1.53
C SER A 13 -5.91 -14.71 -0.59
N TYR A 14 -5.93 -14.30 0.67
CA TYR A 14 -6.90 -14.82 1.66
C TYR A 14 -7.83 -13.72 2.15
N LEU A 15 -9.12 -14.04 2.24
CA LEU A 15 -10.13 -13.23 2.90
C LEU A 15 -10.59 -13.95 4.17
N ASN A 16 -10.36 -13.33 5.32
CA ASN A 16 -10.91 -13.75 6.60
C ASN A 16 -11.97 -12.75 7.05
N ILE A 17 -13.06 -13.26 7.61
CA ILE A 17 -14.16 -12.45 8.14
C ILE A 17 -14.26 -12.68 9.64
N PHE A 18 -14.41 -11.59 10.38
CA PHE A 18 -14.69 -11.57 11.81
C PHE A 18 -15.97 -10.79 12.05
N TYR A 19 -16.72 -11.15 13.06
CA TYR A 19 -17.95 -10.45 13.40
C TYR A 19 -18.08 -10.20 14.90
N SER A 20 -18.72 -9.11 15.25
CA SER A 20 -19.09 -8.73 16.61
C SER A 20 -20.41 -7.97 16.61
N ASN A 21 -21.12 -8.00 17.71
CA ASN A 21 -22.33 -7.17 17.91
C ASN A 21 -21.95 -5.70 18.20
N ASN A 22 -20.77 -5.48 18.76
CA ASN A 22 -20.23 -4.18 19.10
C ASN A 22 -18.74 -4.13 18.72
N PRO A 23 -18.25 -3.09 18.01
CA PRO A 23 -16.84 -3.01 17.60
C PRO A 23 -15.84 -2.96 18.77
N LEU A 24 -16.29 -2.63 19.99
CA LEU A 24 -15.46 -2.60 21.20
C LEU A 24 -15.47 -3.91 21.99
N GLU A 25 -16.27 -4.88 21.56
CA GLU A 25 -16.36 -6.19 22.19
C GLU A 25 -15.48 -7.23 21.48
N LYS A 26 -15.51 -8.46 22.00
CA LYS A 26 -14.78 -9.59 21.41
C LYS A 26 -15.28 -9.88 20.00
N TRP A 27 -14.36 -10.02 19.06
CA TRP A 27 -14.61 -10.46 17.71
C TRP A 27 -14.58 -11.99 17.62
N HIS A 28 -15.50 -12.55 16.84
CA HIS A 28 -15.62 -13.96 16.56
C HIS A 28 -15.23 -14.24 15.12
N GLU A 29 -14.51 -15.33 14.90
CA GLU A 29 -14.15 -15.78 13.57
C GLU A 29 -15.36 -16.36 12.85
N HIS A 30 -15.42 -16.12 11.53
CA HIS A 30 -16.37 -16.81 10.66
C HIS A 30 -16.01 -18.30 10.57
N GLU A 31 -17.00 -19.18 10.59
CA GLU A 31 -16.81 -20.64 10.65
C GLU A 31 -16.01 -21.21 9.46
N LEU A 32 -16.08 -20.55 8.29
CA LEU A 32 -15.43 -20.98 7.06
C LEU A 32 -14.13 -20.21 6.76
N ASN A 33 -13.53 -19.54 7.72
CA ASN A 33 -12.29 -18.81 7.45
C ASN A 33 -11.12 -19.74 7.02
N PRO A 34 -10.38 -19.39 5.97
CA PRO A 34 -10.57 -18.24 5.06
C PRO A 34 -11.75 -18.45 4.13
N VAL A 35 -12.68 -17.48 4.08
CA VAL A 35 -13.92 -17.57 3.29
C VAL A 35 -13.68 -17.46 1.77
N LYS A 36 -12.49 -16.99 1.38
CA LYS A 36 -12.06 -16.90 -0.03
C LYS A 36 -10.54 -17.01 -0.13
N ILE A 37 -10.09 -17.74 -1.15
CA ILE A 37 -8.68 -17.86 -1.53
C ILE A 37 -8.56 -17.47 -3.00
N ASP A 38 -8.11 -16.24 -3.27
CA ASP A 38 -8.04 -15.67 -4.62
C ASP A 38 -7.15 -14.43 -4.65
N ILE A 39 -6.03 -14.49 -5.35
CA ILE A 39 -5.08 -13.38 -5.48
C ILE A 39 -5.68 -12.17 -6.22
N THR A 40 -6.75 -12.38 -6.99
CA THR A 40 -7.35 -11.33 -7.80
C THR A 40 -8.46 -10.55 -7.10
N SER A 41 -9.05 -11.11 -6.04
CA SER A 41 -10.18 -10.45 -5.38
C SER A 41 -10.40 -10.79 -3.89
N ALA A 42 -9.46 -11.47 -3.24
CA ALA A 42 -9.59 -11.71 -1.78
C ALA A 42 -9.16 -10.49 -0.97
N ARG A 43 -8.01 -9.88 -1.29
CA ARG A 43 -7.46 -8.75 -0.53
C ARG A 43 -8.39 -7.54 -0.57
N GLY A 44 -8.65 -6.94 0.59
CA GLY A 44 -9.45 -5.74 0.66
C GLY A 44 -8.84 -4.53 -0.05
N GLY A 45 -9.67 -3.83 -0.77
CA GLY A 45 -9.34 -2.63 -1.52
C GLY A 45 -10.11 -1.39 -1.06
N GLY A 46 -10.75 -1.46 0.12
CA GLY A 46 -11.52 -0.35 0.68
C GLY A 46 -12.71 -0.82 1.53
N GLY A 47 -13.43 0.13 2.09
CA GLY A 47 -14.62 -0.15 2.89
C GLY A 47 -15.77 -0.72 2.05
N VAL A 48 -16.52 -1.65 2.63
CA VAL A 48 -17.79 -2.14 2.03
C VAL A 48 -18.79 -1.00 1.99
N PHE A 49 -19.45 -0.81 0.87
CA PHE A 49 -20.45 0.23 0.70
C PHE A 49 -21.76 -0.34 0.14
N LYS A 50 -22.84 0.41 0.31
CA LYS A 50 -24.16 0.07 -0.21
C LYS A 50 -24.39 0.75 -1.55
N GLU A 51 -24.83 -0.03 -2.56
CA GLU A 51 -25.29 0.44 -3.85
C GLU A 51 -26.70 -0.09 -4.09
N GLY A 52 -27.70 0.79 -4.00
CA GLY A 52 -29.10 0.37 -3.96
C GLY A 52 -29.33 -0.58 -2.78
N ASN A 53 -29.80 -1.79 -3.08
CA ASN A 53 -30.03 -2.85 -2.08
C ASN A 53 -28.84 -3.83 -1.93
N SER A 54 -27.75 -3.62 -2.66
CA SER A 54 -26.61 -4.51 -2.66
C SER A 54 -25.46 -3.98 -1.81
N LEU A 55 -24.76 -4.87 -1.11
CA LEU A 55 -23.49 -4.58 -0.46
C LEU A 55 -22.35 -4.89 -1.43
N ILE A 56 -21.49 -3.92 -1.66
CA ILE A 56 -20.36 -4.02 -2.56
C ILE A 56 -19.06 -3.96 -1.77
N ARG A 57 -18.21 -4.95 -1.94
CA ARG A 57 -16.87 -5.04 -1.34
C ARG A 57 -15.81 -4.76 -2.39
N PRO A 58 -15.08 -3.64 -2.29
CA PRO A 58 -13.89 -3.42 -3.09
C PRO A 58 -12.78 -4.38 -2.67
N ALA A 59 -12.10 -4.98 -3.64
CA ALA A 59 -10.95 -5.84 -3.43
C ALA A 59 -9.80 -5.41 -4.33
N GLN A 60 -8.57 -5.60 -3.86
CA GLN A 60 -7.39 -5.42 -4.69
C GLN A 60 -7.15 -6.64 -5.56
N ASN A 61 -6.93 -6.40 -6.85
CA ASN A 61 -6.28 -7.38 -7.71
C ASN A 61 -4.76 -7.26 -7.54
N CYS A 62 -4.15 -8.32 -7.03
CA CYS A 62 -2.72 -8.41 -6.80
C CYS A 62 -2.00 -9.24 -7.88
N TYR A 63 -2.63 -9.49 -9.03
CA TYR A 63 -2.03 -10.19 -10.17
C TYR A 63 -2.03 -9.31 -11.44
N PRO A 64 -0.91 -9.25 -12.21
CA PRO A 64 0.40 -9.85 -11.93
C PRO A 64 1.17 -9.12 -10.82
N ASP A 65 0.80 -7.87 -10.49
CA ASP A 65 1.47 -7.02 -9.52
C ASP A 65 0.50 -6.55 -8.43
N TYR A 66 1.06 -6.23 -7.26
CA TYR A 66 0.31 -5.67 -6.14
C TYR A 66 -0.41 -4.37 -6.53
N GLY A 67 -1.74 -4.36 -6.34
CA GLY A 67 -2.57 -3.20 -6.61
C GLY A 67 -2.74 -2.88 -8.09
N THR A 68 -2.79 -3.90 -8.96
CA THR A 68 -3.03 -3.72 -10.40
C THR A 68 -4.36 -3.03 -10.69
N SER A 69 -5.40 -3.38 -9.96
CA SER A 69 -6.76 -2.84 -10.13
C SER A 69 -7.60 -3.04 -8.87
N ILE A 70 -8.76 -2.39 -8.82
CA ILE A 70 -9.82 -2.69 -7.86
C ILE A 70 -10.89 -3.52 -8.55
N VAL A 71 -11.27 -4.62 -7.89
CA VAL A 71 -12.37 -5.51 -8.28
C VAL A 71 -13.53 -5.28 -7.33
N PHE A 72 -14.73 -5.12 -7.86
CA PHE A 72 -15.95 -4.97 -7.07
C PHE A 72 -16.67 -6.31 -6.96
N ASN A 73 -16.87 -6.75 -5.72
CA ASN A 73 -17.59 -7.97 -5.40
C ASN A 73 -18.94 -7.62 -4.77
N LYS A 74 -20.01 -8.13 -5.33
CA LYS A 74 -21.35 -8.06 -4.71
C LYS A 74 -21.46 -9.17 -3.70
N ILE A 75 -21.72 -8.82 -2.45
CA ILE A 75 -21.99 -9.78 -1.37
C ILE A 75 -23.42 -10.27 -1.55
N GLU A 76 -23.59 -11.57 -1.77
CA GLU A 76 -24.88 -12.25 -1.92
C GLU A 76 -25.36 -12.78 -0.59
N THR A 77 -24.47 -13.41 0.18
CA THR A 77 -24.76 -13.95 1.51
C THR A 77 -23.67 -13.55 2.48
N LEU A 78 -24.05 -13.11 3.67
CA LEU A 78 -23.14 -12.78 4.77
C LEU A 78 -23.80 -13.13 6.10
N SER A 79 -23.38 -14.24 6.69
CA SER A 79 -23.81 -14.71 8.01
C SER A 79 -22.59 -15.24 8.78
N PRO A 80 -22.70 -15.63 10.05
CA PRO A 80 -21.58 -16.24 10.77
C PRO A 80 -21.05 -17.55 10.19
N SER A 81 -21.91 -18.27 9.45
CA SER A 81 -21.62 -19.62 8.90
C SER A 81 -21.67 -19.70 7.38
N GLU A 82 -22.07 -18.62 6.69
CA GLU A 82 -22.15 -18.62 5.23
C GLU A 82 -21.67 -17.31 4.65
N PHE A 83 -20.79 -17.37 3.64
CA PHE A 83 -20.31 -16.23 2.86
C PHE A 83 -20.36 -16.57 1.38
N LYS A 84 -20.96 -15.68 0.59
CA LYS A 84 -20.97 -15.77 -0.86
C LYS A 84 -20.91 -14.40 -1.49
N GLU A 85 -20.04 -14.25 -2.47
CA GLU A 85 -19.91 -13.03 -3.28
C GLU A 85 -19.66 -13.37 -4.75
N SER A 86 -20.02 -12.44 -5.63
CA SER A 86 -19.73 -12.52 -7.07
C SER A 86 -19.08 -11.24 -7.58
N VAL A 87 -18.16 -11.38 -8.51
CA VAL A 87 -17.51 -10.23 -9.17
C VAL A 87 -18.52 -9.55 -10.10
N ILE A 88 -18.68 -8.24 -9.96
CA ILE A 88 -19.57 -7.43 -10.79
C ILE A 88 -18.85 -6.44 -11.69
N GLY A 89 -17.55 -6.21 -11.48
CA GLY A 89 -16.76 -5.30 -12.31
C GLY A 89 -15.39 -4.99 -11.73
N SER A 90 -14.62 -4.19 -12.43
CA SER A 90 -13.33 -3.72 -11.98
C SER A 90 -12.99 -2.33 -12.52
N VAL A 91 -12.12 -1.62 -11.79
CA VAL A 91 -11.55 -0.33 -12.21
C VAL A 91 -10.05 -0.47 -12.30
N MET A 92 -9.50 -0.07 -13.44
CA MET A 92 -8.07 -0.05 -13.74
C MET A 92 -7.60 1.39 -13.95
N PRO A 93 -6.30 1.66 -13.78
CA PRO A 93 -5.75 2.95 -14.17
C PRO A 93 -6.02 3.23 -15.67
N PRO A 94 -6.16 4.50 -16.06
CA PRO A 94 -6.33 4.86 -17.47
C PRO A 94 -5.19 4.32 -18.32
N LYS A 95 -5.51 3.75 -19.49
CA LYS A 95 -4.51 3.30 -20.46
C LYS A 95 -3.64 4.49 -20.88
N ASN A 96 -2.36 4.25 -21.06
CA ASN A 96 -1.36 5.27 -21.44
C ASN A 96 -1.14 6.39 -20.40
N SER A 97 -1.54 6.18 -19.15
CA SER A 97 -1.21 7.08 -18.05
C SER A 97 0.10 6.66 -17.35
N GLN A 98 0.66 7.57 -16.56
CA GLN A 98 1.78 7.26 -15.66
C GLN A 98 1.39 6.32 -14.51
N PHE A 99 0.10 6.12 -14.29
CA PHE A 99 -0.42 5.28 -13.22
C PHE A 99 -0.33 3.81 -13.58
N LYS A 100 0.15 2.99 -12.64
CA LYS A 100 0.41 1.55 -12.82
C LYS A 100 -0.50 0.67 -11.98
N GLY A 101 -1.29 1.26 -11.08
CA GLY A 101 -2.20 0.51 -10.22
C GLY A 101 -3.11 1.41 -9.40
N ILE A 102 -4.06 0.76 -8.72
CA ILE A 102 -5.01 1.35 -7.76
C ILE A 102 -4.97 0.50 -6.50
N HIS A 103 -4.72 1.13 -5.34
CA HIS A 103 -4.63 0.39 -4.09
C HIS A 103 -5.92 0.39 -3.29
N THR A 104 -6.61 1.53 -3.23
CA THR A 104 -7.83 1.66 -2.45
C THR A 104 -8.93 2.36 -3.23
N PHE A 105 -10.15 2.04 -2.86
CA PHE A 105 -11.37 2.67 -3.35
C PHE A 105 -12.25 3.01 -2.17
N SER A 106 -12.69 4.25 -2.10
CA SER A 106 -13.68 4.71 -1.13
C SER A 106 -14.83 5.41 -1.83
N LYS A 107 -16.05 5.13 -1.38
CA LYS A 107 -17.26 5.82 -1.82
C LYS A 107 -17.81 6.66 -0.66
N ASN A 108 -18.07 7.93 -0.94
CA ASN A 108 -18.85 8.80 -0.09
C ASN A 108 -20.02 9.32 -0.93
N LYS A 109 -21.22 9.36 -0.38
CA LYS A 109 -22.49 9.76 -1.03
C LYS A 109 -22.43 9.93 -2.56
N ASP A 110 -21.87 11.04 -3.05
CA ASP A 110 -21.83 11.42 -4.47
C ASP A 110 -20.41 11.48 -5.06
N SER A 111 -19.41 10.98 -4.34
CA SER A 111 -18.00 11.03 -4.76
C SER A 111 -17.28 9.71 -4.55
N TYR A 112 -16.27 9.48 -5.39
CA TYR A 112 -15.39 8.34 -5.32
C TYR A 112 -13.96 8.83 -5.13
N ILE A 113 -13.22 8.18 -4.26
CA ILE A 113 -11.81 8.46 -4.00
C ILE A 113 -11.02 7.20 -4.30
N VAL A 114 -9.96 7.34 -5.07
CA VAL A 114 -9.01 6.26 -5.36
C VAL A 114 -7.60 6.76 -5.12
N ASP A 115 -6.72 5.90 -4.63
CA ASP A 115 -5.30 6.15 -4.64
C ASP A 115 -4.66 5.44 -5.84
N LEU A 116 -3.79 6.15 -6.52
CA LEU A 116 -3.15 5.70 -7.75
C LEU A 116 -1.66 5.48 -7.51
N LYS A 117 -1.18 4.29 -7.89
CA LYS A 117 0.24 3.93 -7.84
C LYS A 117 0.95 4.48 -9.07
N THR A 118 2.05 5.21 -8.85
CA THR A 118 3.00 5.58 -9.90
C THR A 118 4.33 4.88 -9.68
N ASN A 119 5.05 4.61 -10.76
CA ASN A 119 6.44 4.20 -10.69
C ASN A 119 7.32 5.42 -10.98
N GLU A 120 7.53 6.26 -9.98
CA GLU A 120 8.55 7.28 -10.09
C GLU A 120 9.92 6.64 -9.84
N TYR A 121 10.78 6.68 -10.85
CA TYR A 121 12.16 6.26 -10.69
C TYR A 121 12.91 7.39 -9.96
N PHE A 122 13.05 7.23 -8.66
CA PHE A 122 13.92 8.10 -7.88
C PHE A 122 15.30 7.41 -7.76
N PRO A 123 16.34 7.92 -8.42
CA PRO A 123 17.66 7.24 -8.50
C PRO A 123 18.25 6.91 -7.13
N LEU A 124 17.94 7.74 -6.12
CA LEU A 124 18.41 7.58 -4.75
C LEU A 124 17.42 6.84 -3.83
N ALA A 125 16.31 6.29 -4.37
CA ALA A 125 15.29 5.63 -3.56
C ALA A 125 15.87 4.50 -2.68
N ARG A 126 16.79 3.70 -3.23
CA ARG A 126 17.47 2.65 -2.46
C ARG A 126 18.29 3.23 -1.30
N VAL A 127 19.02 4.31 -1.54
CA VAL A 127 19.82 4.98 -0.50
C VAL A 127 18.94 5.56 0.58
N VAL A 128 17.86 6.25 0.20
CA VAL A 128 16.87 6.81 1.14
C VAL A 128 16.17 5.70 1.95
N THR A 129 15.82 4.58 1.33
CA THR A 129 15.20 3.45 2.02
C THR A 129 16.16 2.81 3.02
N LEU A 130 17.42 2.60 2.64
CA LEU A 130 18.45 2.07 3.53
C LEU A 130 18.74 3.02 4.71
N LEU A 131 18.78 4.32 4.46
CA LEU A 131 18.94 5.33 5.52
C LEU A 131 17.75 5.33 6.48
N ARG A 132 16.51 5.28 5.96
CA ARG A 132 15.29 5.21 6.79
C ARG A 132 15.21 3.92 7.61
N ALA A 133 15.55 2.77 7.02
CA ALA A 133 15.58 1.50 7.74
C ALA A 133 16.60 1.55 8.89
N ARG A 134 17.73 2.19 8.69
CA ARG A 134 18.78 2.33 9.70
C ARG A 134 18.40 3.32 10.81
N ILE A 135 17.70 4.40 10.49
CA ILE A 135 17.15 5.33 11.49
C ILE A 135 16.12 4.62 12.37
N LYS A 136 15.20 3.85 11.75
CA LYS A 136 14.17 3.11 12.49
C LYS A 136 14.77 2.01 13.39
N SER A 137 15.83 1.33 12.97
CA SER A 137 16.52 0.35 13.82
C SER A 137 17.25 0.97 15.02
N ASN A 138 17.60 2.25 14.94
CA ASN A 138 18.20 2.98 16.05
C ASN A 138 17.16 3.43 17.10
N ASP A 139 15.91 3.65 16.70
CA ASP A 139 14.82 4.01 17.63
C ASP A 139 14.35 2.82 18.49
N GLU A 140 14.63 1.59 18.07
CA GLU A 140 14.29 0.38 18.82
C GLU A 140 15.39 -0.09 19.81
N GLY A 141 16.29 0.80 20.22
CA GLY A 141 17.05 0.62 21.49
C GLY A 141 18.35 -0.18 21.39
N VAL A 142 19.09 -0.07 20.30
CA VAL A 142 20.52 -0.41 20.30
C VAL A 142 21.35 0.86 20.17
N PHE A 143 21.68 1.47 21.31
CA PHE A 143 22.68 2.52 21.42
C PHE A 143 24.06 1.96 21.07
N LEU A 144 24.38 1.91 19.79
CA LEU A 144 25.77 1.91 19.36
C LEU A 144 26.11 3.35 18.98
N GLU A 145 26.68 4.02 19.98
CA GLU A 145 27.32 5.33 19.83
C GLU A 145 28.58 5.16 18.94
N ASN A 146 28.39 5.11 17.63
CA ASN A 146 29.50 5.13 16.69
C ASN A 146 29.71 6.56 16.21
N SER A 147 30.43 7.34 17.03
CA SER A 147 30.95 8.67 16.70
C SER A 147 31.75 8.63 15.36
N LEU A 148 32.37 7.52 15.04
CA LEU A 148 33.09 7.26 13.81
C LEU A 148 32.16 7.26 12.59
N PHE A 149 30.98 6.66 12.71
CA PHE A 149 30.04 6.57 11.59
C PHE A 149 29.38 7.91 11.25
N LYS A 150 29.06 8.73 12.25
CA LYS A 150 28.61 10.11 12.04
C LYS A 150 29.68 10.95 11.32
N ARG A 151 30.93 10.77 11.71
CA ARG A 151 32.06 11.45 11.04
C ARG A 151 32.22 11.02 9.60
N ILE A 152 32.13 9.72 9.28
CA ILE A 152 32.22 9.20 7.91
C ILE A 152 31.06 9.73 7.05
N THR A 153 29.85 9.77 7.56
CA THR A 153 28.67 10.28 6.84
C THR A 153 28.81 11.78 6.54
N ILE A 154 29.29 12.56 7.50
CA ILE A 154 29.54 14.01 7.32
C ILE A 154 30.64 14.23 6.30
N VAL A 155 31.75 13.50 6.37
CA VAL A 155 32.86 13.60 5.39
C VAL A 155 32.36 13.22 3.99
N PHE A 156 31.56 12.16 3.85
CA PHE A 156 30.99 11.77 2.56
C PHE A 156 30.07 12.86 1.98
N LEU A 157 29.19 13.46 2.80
CA LEU A 157 28.33 14.56 2.37
C LEU A 157 29.14 15.80 1.94
N ILE A 158 30.20 16.11 2.66
CA ILE A 158 31.11 17.21 2.30
C ILE A 158 31.79 16.93 0.95
N LEU A 159 32.28 15.70 0.75
CA LEU A 159 32.95 15.32 -0.52
C LEU A 159 31.95 15.37 -1.70
N VAL A 160 30.73 14.91 -1.52
CA VAL A 160 29.67 15.03 -2.55
C VAL A 160 29.37 16.49 -2.85
N PHE A 161 29.28 17.34 -1.82
CA PHE A 161 29.01 18.76 -1.99
C PHE A 161 30.13 19.48 -2.72
N VAL A 162 31.40 19.21 -2.35
CA VAL A 162 32.60 19.74 -3.04
C VAL A 162 32.65 19.26 -4.48
N PHE A 163 32.34 17.99 -4.74
CA PHE A 163 32.30 17.45 -6.10
C PHE A 163 31.21 18.12 -6.96
N LEU A 164 30.03 18.39 -6.38
CA LEU A 164 28.98 19.13 -7.06
C LEU A 164 29.39 20.57 -7.36
N ILE A 165 30.06 21.27 -6.43
CA ILE A 165 30.61 22.62 -6.68
C ILE A 165 31.63 22.57 -7.79
N TYR A 166 32.51 21.58 -7.82
CA TYR A 166 33.52 21.42 -8.88
C TYR A 166 32.87 21.20 -10.25
N LEU A 167 31.82 20.34 -10.34
CA LEU A 167 31.08 20.09 -11.58
C LEU A 167 30.34 21.33 -12.07
N PHE A 168 29.66 22.04 -11.19
CA PHE A 168 28.92 23.25 -11.55
C PHE A 168 29.80 24.46 -11.73
N GLY A 169 30.88 24.58 -10.97
CA GLY A 169 31.88 25.64 -11.12
C GLY A 169 32.63 25.57 -12.46
N TRP A 170 32.92 24.36 -12.97
CA TRP A 170 33.54 24.19 -14.28
C TRP A 170 32.61 24.56 -15.44
N GLN A 171 31.30 24.26 -15.32
CA GLN A 171 30.37 24.69 -16.35
C GLN A 171 30.17 26.21 -16.39
N ALA A 172 30.31 26.91 -15.26
CA ALA A 172 30.27 28.38 -15.24
C ALA A 172 31.51 29.02 -15.88
N LEU A 173 32.67 28.39 -15.74
CA LEU A 173 33.90 28.88 -16.35
C LEU A 173 33.96 28.64 -17.87
N SER A 174 33.33 27.58 -18.38
CA SER A 174 33.29 27.30 -19.83
C SER A 174 32.33 28.21 -20.63
N LEU A 175 31.53 29.04 -19.94
CA LEU A 175 30.61 30.02 -20.54
C LEU A 175 31.31 31.42 -20.68
N PHE A 176 32.52 31.60 -20.18
CA PHE A 176 33.24 32.86 -20.22
C PHE A 176 34.58 32.77 -21.03
N VAL A 177 34.81 31.70 -21.76
CA VAL A 177 35.86 31.55 -22.76
C VAL A 177 35.20 31.27 -24.10
#